data_bd74dd0c3b77470ae5733b3d257e6535
#
_entry.id   bd74dd0c3b77470ae5733b3d257e6535
#
_cell.length_a   1.000
_cell.length_b   1.000
_cell.length_c   1.000
_cell.angle_alpha   90.00
_cell.angle_beta   90.00
_cell.angle_gamma   90.00
#
_symmetry.space_group_name_H-M   'P 1'
#
loop_
_entity.id
_entity.type
_entity.pdbx_description
1 polymer ?
#
loop_
_entity_poly.entity_id
_entity_poly.type
_entity_poly.pdbx_seq_one_letter_code
_entity_poly.pdbx_strand_id
1 'polypeptide(L)'
;MNFWADTPYITAYVRNEFLYDQQKGHGEYTLCTVFGFRAEPMRVPMFQIMLENGAQWARIPIHALCSKPCDPLPLRLCVWWDSFSRNCQVKEVAFLRNHRVKAIGRDGVQRPGTYLMTVFWCDGGWSEIPDQSKDHHIIALDSGQWIAYPNNRLLWADPSWIRGEVPRDWRSPSDNYSVEALP
;
A
#
# COMPACT_ATOMS: atom_id res chain seq x y z
N MET A 1 -22.70 5.57 -5.28
CA MET A 1 -22.02 4.53 -4.45
C MET A 1 -20.61 5.02 -4.20
N ASN A 2 -20.23 5.16 -2.96
CA ASN A 2 -18.89 5.61 -2.61
C ASN A 2 -17.96 4.39 -2.63
N PHE A 3 -17.01 4.35 -3.56
CA PHE A 3 -16.07 3.22 -3.72
C PHE A 3 -14.78 3.38 -2.91
N TRP A 4 -14.78 4.32 -1.96
CA TRP A 4 -13.64 4.56 -1.12
C TRP A 4 -13.68 3.65 0.12
N ALA A 5 -12.56 3.02 0.42
CA ALA A 5 -12.35 2.30 1.66
C ALA A 5 -11.56 3.19 2.63
N ASP A 6 -11.96 3.19 3.90
CA ASP A 6 -11.19 3.89 4.93
C ASP A 6 -9.85 3.19 5.13
N THR A 7 -8.80 3.98 5.27
CA THR A 7 -7.47 3.49 5.66
C THR A 7 -7.19 3.88 7.12
N PRO A 8 -6.22 3.23 7.77
CA PRO A 8 -5.60 3.84 8.94
C PRO A 8 -5.11 5.24 8.60
N TYR A 9 -5.18 6.17 9.54
CA TYR A 9 -4.62 7.51 9.35
C TYR A 9 -3.09 7.43 9.40
N ILE A 10 -2.46 7.72 8.28
CA ILE A 10 -1.01 7.63 8.15
C ILE A 10 -0.46 8.97 7.67
N THR A 11 0.48 9.50 8.43
CA THR A 11 1.22 10.69 8.03
C THR A 11 2.16 10.35 6.87
N ALA A 12 2.11 11.15 5.82
CA ALA A 12 2.90 10.99 4.62
C ALA A 12 3.26 12.34 4.01
N TYR A 13 4.04 12.29 2.95
CA TYR A 13 4.28 13.43 2.08
C TYR A 13 3.75 13.14 0.68
N VAL A 14 3.14 14.13 0.07
CA VAL A 14 2.73 14.09 -1.33
C VAL A 14 3.65 14.97 -2.16
N ARG A 15 4.03 14.48 -3.34
CA ARG A 15 4.83 15.25 -4.29
C ARG A 15 4.01 16.41 -4.83
N ASN A 16 4.56 17.61 -4.80
CA ASN A 16 3.87 18.85 -5.18
C ASN A 16 3.40 18.87 -6.63
N GLU A 17 4.03 18.10 -7.52
CA GLU A 17 3.57 17.97 -8.90
C GLU A 17 2.15 17.41 -9.05
N PHE A 18 1.62 16.73 -8.01
CA PHE A 18 0.25 16.19 -7.96
C PHE A 18 -0.76 17.14 -7.30
N LEU A 19 -0.32 18.31 -6.85
CA LEU A 19 -1.16 19.32 -6.21
C LEU A 19 -1.28 20.56 -7.08
N TYR A 20 -2.38 21.31 -6.92
CA TYR A 20 -2.48 22.66 -7.48
C TYR A 20 -1.58 23.64 -6.73
N ASP A 21 -1.07 24.66 -7.42
CA ASP A 21 -0.09 25.61 -6.88
C ASP A 21 -0.50 26.27 -5.57
N GLN A 22 -1.80 26.51 -5.38
CA GLN A 22 -2.35 27.12 -4.16
C GLN A 22 -2.26 26.24 -2.91
N GLN A 23 -1.99 24.97 -3.07
CA GLN A 23 -2.00 23.97 -2.00
C GLN A 23 -0.62 23.35 -1.73
N LYS A 24 0.35 23.73 -2.53
CA LYS A 24 1.72 23.26 -2.36
C LYS A 24 2.35 23.88 -1.12
N GLY A 25 3.03 23.04 -0.35
CA GLY A 25 3.97 23.50 0.67
C GLY A 25 5.24 24.08 0.07
N HIS A 26 6.17 24.40 0.92
CA HIS A 26 7.51 24.81 0.48
C HIS A 26 8.32 23.58 0.02
N GLY A 27 9.08 23.75 -1.06
CA GLY A 27 9.89 22.68 -1.62
C GLY A 27 9.13 21.77 -2.58
N GLU A 28 9.54 20.49 -2.67
CA GLU A 28 9.03 19.53 -3.63
C GLU A 28 7.91 18.64 -3.06
N TYR A 29 7.66 18.70 -1.77
CA TYR A 29 6.75 17.84 -1.02
C TYR A 29 5.86 18.64 -0.08
N THR A 30 4.66 18.14 0.16
CA THR A 30 3.72 18.69 1.13
C THR A 30 3.32 17.60 2.13
N LEU A 31 3.35 17.92 3.41
CA LEU A 31 2.91 17.02 4.47
C LEU A 31 1.40 16.80 4.38
N CYS A 32 0.98 15.56 4.52
CA CYS A 32 -0.42 15.17 4.45
C CYS A 32 -0.74 14.00 5.38
N THR A 33 -2.02 13.75 5.57
CA THR A 33 -2.55 12.53 6.19
C THR A 33 -3.32 11.74 5.16
N VAL A 34 -2.95 10.48 4.97
CA VAL A 34 -3.71 9.53 4.16
C VAL A 34 -4.84 8.97 5.02
N PHE A 35 -6.07 8.93 4.49
CA PHE A 35 -7.24 8.45 5.22
C PHE A 35 -8.21 7.60 4.38
N GLY A 36 -7.98 7.42 3.11
CA GLY A 36 -8.83 6.61 2.24
C GLY A 36 -8.08 6.03 1.06
N PHE A 37 -8.62 4.95 0.52
CA PHE A 37 -8.08 4.21 -0.61
C PHE A 37 -9.17 3.89 -1.64
N ARG A 38 -8.81 3.92 -2.90
CA ARG A 38 -9.66 3.46 -3.99
C ARG A 38 -8.82 2.76 -5.05
N ALA A 39 -9.31 1.60 -5.49
CA ALA A 39 -8.83 0.97 -6.70
C ALA A 39 -9.88 1.09 -7.81
N GLU A 40 -9.42 1.34 -9.01
CA GLU A 40 -10.23 1.33 -10.22
C GLU A 40 -9.63 0.33 -11.22
N PRO A 41 -10.45 -0.35 -12.02
CA PRO A 41 -9.93 -1.22 -13.07
C PRO A 41 -8.98 -0.47 -13.98
N MET A 42 -7.86 -1.08 -14.33
CA MET A 42 -6.85 -0.53 -15.25
C MET A 42 -6.18 0.77 -14.79
N ARG A 43 -6.31 1.12 -13.52
CA ARG A 43 -5.68 2.31 -12.94
C ARG A 43 -4.80 1.95 -11.76
N VAL A 44 -3.85 2.83 -11.47
CA VAL A 44 -3.03 2.72 -10.25
C VAL A 44 -3.88 2.96 -9.00
N PRO A 45 -3.50 2.40 -7.84
CA PRO A 45 -4.15 2.70 -6.57
C PRO A 45 -4.16 4.20 -6.30
N MET A 46 -5.32 4.67 -5.86
CA MET A 46 -5.55 6.07 -5.52
C MET A 46 -5.82 6.21 -4.04
N PHE A 47 -5.32 7.28 -3.45
CA PHE A 47 -5.51 7.59 -2.04
C PHE A 47 -6.24 8.90 -1.85
N GLN A 48 -6.99 8.98 -0.75
CA GLN A 48 -7.50 10.24 -0.23
C GLN A 48 -6.52 10.79 0.80
N ILE A 49 -6.19 12.04 0.66
CA ILE A 49 -5.29 12.73 1.58
C ILE A 49 -5.94 14.02 2.09
N MET A 50 -5.52 14.43 3.26
CA MET A 50 -5.83 15.73 3.85
C MET A 50 -4.52 16.46 4.13
N LEU A 51 -4.46 17.71 3.68
CA LEU A 51 -3.34 18.60 3.94
C LEU A 51 -3.51 19.27 5.31
N GLU A 52 -2.44 19.85 5.86
CA GLU A 52 -2.48 20.54 7.17
C GLU A 52 -3.49 21.69 7.22
N ASN A 53 -3.75 22.35 6.11
CA ASN A 53 -4.75 23.40 6.00
C ASN A 53 -6.21 22.87 5.90
N GLY A 54 -6.42 21.56 6.02
CA GLY A 54 -7.73 20.92 5.91
C GLY A 54 -8.21 20.63 4.49
N ALA A 55 -7.46 21.02 3.47
CA ALA A 55 -7.83 20.69 2.09
C ALA A 55 -7.72 19.18 1.86
N GLN A 56 -8.75 18.62 1.23
CA GLN A 56 -8.82 17.19 0.94
C GLN A 56 -8.65 16.94 -0.55
N TRP A 57 -7.91 15.90 -0.86
CA TRP A 57 -7.69 15.43 -2.21
C TRP A 57 -8.09 13.97 -2.32
N ALA A 58 -8.91 13.68 -3.31
CA ALA A 58 -9.16 12.34 -3.78
C ALA A 58 -8.27 12.07 -5.01
N ARG A 59 -7.93 10.82 -5.25
CA ARG A 59 -7.18 10.38 -6.44
C ARG A 59 -5.70 10.79 -6.47
N ILE A 60 -5.05 10.72 -5.33
CA ILE A 60 -3.60 10.81 -5.28
C ILE A 60 -3.02 9.41 -5.58
N PRO A 61 -2.26 9.22 -6.66
CA PRO A 61 -1.72 7.91 -6.98
C PRO A 61 -0.59 7.52 -6.02
N ILE A 62 -0.41 6.21 -5.80
CA ILE A 62 0.58 5.72 -4.83
C ILE A 62 2.00 6.22 -5.09
N HIS A 63 2.38 6.37 -6.36
CA HIS A 63 3.72 6.85 -6.69
C HIS A 63 3.96 8.34 -6.34
N ALA A 64 2.90 9.08 -6.00
CA ALA A 64 2.99 10.43 -5.47
C ALA A 64 3.28 10.49 -3.97
N LEU A 65 3.18 9.36 -3.26
CA LEU A 65 3.27 9.32 -1.80
C LEU A 65 4.62 8.79 -1.33
N CYS A 66 5.12 9.37 -0.26
CA CYS A 66 6.32 8.92 0.43
C CYS A 66 6.22 9.18 1.92
N SER A 67 6.94 8.38 2.72
CA SER A 67 7.01 8.57 4.18
C SER A 67 8.01 9.66 4.58
N LYS A 68 8.92 9.98 3.69
CA LYS A 68 9.88 11.08 3.78
C LYS A 68 10.26 11.53 2.37
N PRO A 69 10.71 12.77 2.19
CA PRO A 69 11.23 13.23 0.90
C PRO A 69 12.26 12.26 0.31
N CYS A 70 12.08 11.90 -0.94
CA CYS A 70 12.92 10.93 -1.64
C CYS A 70 12.83 11.10 -3.16
N ASP A 71 13.81 10.56 -3.87
CA ASP A 71 13.73 10.45 -5.33
C ASP A 71 12.60 9.50 -5.74
N PRO A 72 11.82 9.84 -6.77
CA PRO A 72 10.73 9.00 -7.22
C PRO A 72 11.23 7.71 -7.86
N LEU A 73 10.60 6.59 -7.53
CA LEU A 73 10.73 5.38 -8.31
C LEU A 73 9.82 5.43 -9.54
N PRO A 74 10.23 4.83 -10.66
CA PRO A 74 9.34 4.63 -11.80
C PRO A 74 8.06 3.91 -11.38
N LEU A 75 6.93 4.28 -11.99
CA LEU A 75 5.63 3.68 -11.67
C LEU A 75 5.64 2.15 -11.69
N ARG A 76 6.33 1.55 -12.66
CA ARG A 76 6.48 0.09 -12.79
C ARG A 76 7.13 -0.58 -11.58
N LEU A 77 7.86 0.18 -10.75
CA LEU A 77 8.48 -0.29 -9.51
C LEU A 77 7.67 0.10 -8.27
N CYS A 78 6.64 0.92 -8.41
CA CYS A 78 5.74 1.29 -7.31
C CYS A 78 4.54 0.36 -7.20
N VAL A 79 4.11 -0.26 -8.29
CA VAL A 79 2.90 -1.06 -8.34
C VAL A 79 3.18 -2.38 -9.06
N TRP A 80 2.80 -3.47 -8.41
CA TRP A 80 2.95 -4.80 -8.95
C TRP A 80 1.62 -5.46 -9.22
N TRP A 81 0.67 -4.84 -9.83
CA TRP A 81 -0.54 -5.55 -10.15
C TRP A 81 -0.99 -5.38 -11.59
N ASP A 82 -1.64 -6.39 -12.11
CA ASP A 82 -2.02 -6.46 -13.50
C ASP A 82 -3.48 -6.05 -13.73
N SER A 83 -4.33 -6.15 -12.71
CA SER A 83 -5.73 -5.73 -12.78
C SER A 83 -6.32 -5.49 -11.39
N PHE A 84 -7.30 -4.60 -11.31
CA PHE A 84 -8.07 -4.32 -10.11
C PHE A 84 -9.55 -4.53 -10.33
N SER A 85 -10.24 -5.07 -9.32
CA SER A 85 -11.68 -4.99 -9.26
C SER A 85 -12.13 -3.72 -8.54
N ARG A 86 -13.40 -3.40 -8.67
CA ARG A 86 -13.98 -2.22 -8.04
C ARG A 86 -14.17 -2.37 -6.52
N ASN A 87 -14.11 -3.58 -6.03
CA ASN A 87 -14.47 -3.93 -4.67
C ASN A 87 -13.23 -4.27 -3.84
N CYS A 88 -12.33 -3.31 -3.70
CA CYS A 88 -11.19 -3.42 -2.79
C CYS A 88 -11.58 -2.94 -1.40
N GLN A 89 -11.09 -3.63 -0.40
CA GLN A 89 -11.12 -3.19 0.99
C GLN A 89 -9.70 -2.98 1.49
N VAL A 90 -9.57 -2.10 2.46
CA VAL A 90 -8.30 -1.85 3.13
C VAL A 90 -8.41 -2.30 4.56
N LYS A 91 -7.38 -2.98 5.03
CA LYS A 91 -7.27 -3.40 6.41
C LYS A 91 -5.84 -3.16 6.90
N GLU A 92 -5.72 -2.57 8.06
CA GLU A 92 -4.49 -2.65 8.81
C GLU A 92 -4.48 -4.00 9.54
N VAL A 93 -3.50 -4.82 9.26
CA VAL A 93 -3.34 -6.10 9.93
C VAL A 93 -2.47 -5.89 11.15
N ALA A 94 -3.09 -5.91 12.33
CA ALA A 94 -2.45 -5.51 13.58
C ALA A 94 -1.14 -6.26 13.88
N PHE A 95 -1.08 -7.55 13.57
CA PHE A 95 0.13 -8.33 13.81
C PHE A 95 1.25 -8.10 12.78
N LEU A 96 0.95 -7.44 11.65
CA LEU A 96 1.94 -6.98 10.68
C LEU A 96 2.40 -5.54 10.93
N ARG A 97 1.76 -4.83 11.85
CA ARG A 97 2.10 -3.43 12.13
C ARG A 97 3.59 -3.30 12.42
N ASN A 98 4.23 -2.38 11.72
CA ASN A 98 5.67 -2.11 11.81
C ASN A 98 6.59 -3.29 11.43
N HIS A 99 6.07 -4.37 10.85
CA HIS A 99 6.91 -5.46 10.36
C HIS A 99 7.85 -4.98 9.27
N ARG A 100 9.06 -5.47 9.35
CA ARG A 100 10.10 -5.24 8.34
C ARG A 100 9.95 -6.24 7.21
N VAL A 101 10.17 -5.76 6.01
CA VAL A 101 10.00 -6.52 4.77
C VAL A 101 11.03 -6.06 3.75
N LYS A 102 11.47 -6.97 2.87
CA LYS A 102 12.15 -6.61 1.63
C LYS A 102 11.21 -6.84 0.46
N ALA A 103 11.01 -5.81 -0.33
CA ALA A 103 10.20 -5.87 -1.53
C ALA A 103 11.07 -6.19 -2.75
N ILE A 104 10.68 -7.19 -3.53
CA ILE A 104 11.40 -7.61 -4.75
C ILE A 104 10.77 -6.90 -5.94
N GLY A 105 11.48 -5.92 -6.49
CA GLY A 105 11.01 -5.15 -7.64
C GLY A 105 11.01 -5.97 -8.94
N ARG A 106 10.35 -5.43 -9.97
CA ARG A 106 10.38 -6.01 -11.32
C ARG A 106 11.78 -6.00 -11.94
N ASP A 107 12.67 -5.20 -11.41
CA ASP A 107 14.10 -5.14 -11.75
C ASP A 107 14.95 -6.18 -10.99
N GLY A 108 14.32 -7.03 -10.18
CA GLY A 108 14.99 -8.02 -9.34
C GLY A 108 15.69 -7.45 -8.11
N VAL A 109 15.64 -6.14 -7.88
CA VAL A 109 16.27 -5.51 -6.74
C VAL A 109 15.41 -5.65 -5.49
N GLN A 110 16.02 -6.09 -4.38
CA GLN A 110 15.39 -6.16 -3.08
C GLN A 110 15.53 -4.80 -2.37
N ARG A 111 14.39 -4.24 -1.95
CA ARG A 111 14.35 -2.95 -1.25
C ARG A 111 13.72 -3.13 0.13
N PRO A 112 14.42 -2.76 1.20
CA PRO A 112 13.86 -2.87 2.55
C PRO A 112 12.78 -1.81 2.79
N GLY A 113 11.81 -2.18 3.59
CA GLY A 113 10.70 -1.30 3.95
C GLY A 113 9.94 -1.75 5.18
N THR A 114 8.82 -1.08 5.42
CA THR A 114 7.95 -1.33 6.56
C THR A 114 6.50 -1.44 6.08
N TYR A 115 5.78 -2.43 6.61
CA TYR A 115 4.37 -2.64 6.32
C TYR A 115 3.51 -1.46 6.81
N LEU A 116 2.58 -1.03 5.98
CA LEU A 116 1.59 0.00 6.32
C LEU A 116 0.17 -0.55 6.40
N MET A 117 -0.30 -1.21 5.36
CA MET A 117 -1.66 -1.75 5.27
C MET A 117 -1.77 -2.82 4.19
N THR A 118 -2.88 -3.56 4.21
CA THR A 118 -3.21 -4.55 3.18
C THR A 118 -4.43 -4.09 2.39
N VAL A 119 -4.35 -4.16 1.08
CA VAL A 119 -5.48 -4.00 0.17
C VAL A 119 -5.86 -5.38 -0.35
N PHE A 120 -7.08 -5.78 -0.15
CA PHE A 120 -7.60 -7.04 -0.64
C PHE A 120 -8.85 -6.86 -1.47
N TRP A 121 -9.08 -7.85 -2.30
CA TRP A 121 -10.18 -7.86 -3.24
C TRP A 121 -11.39 -8.54 -2.60
N CYS A 122 -12.52 -7.89 -2.72
CA CYS A 122 -13.80 -8.57 -2.59
C CYS A 122 -14.33 -8.73 -4.01
N ASP A 123 -14.40 -9.94 -4.51
CA ASP A 123 -15.15 -10.17 -5.73
C ASP A 123 -16.59 -9.71 -5.53
N GLY A 124 -17.10 -8.89 -6.45
CA GLY A 124 -18.40 -8.22 -6.36
C GLY A 124 -19.61 -9.15 -6.39
N GLY A 125 -19.44 -10.38 -5.98
CA GLY A 125 -20.48 -11.34 -5.67
C GLY A 125 -20.78 -11.31 -4.17
N TRP A 126 -21.81 -11.96 -3.78
CA TRP A 126 -22.30 -12.16 -2.41
C TRP A 126 -21.35 -12.98 -1.50
N SER A 127 -20.12 -13.20 -1.93
CA SER A 127 -19.09 -13.88 -1.16
C SER A 127 -18.35 -12.83 -0.32
N GLU A 128 -18.57 -12.92 0.98
CA GLU A 128 -17.86 -12.11 1.98
C GLU A 128 -16.38 -12.50 2.14
N ILE A 129 -15.91 -13.44 1.35
CA ILE A 129 -14.55 -13.96 1.45
C ILE A 129 -13.67 -13.23 0.43
N PRO A 130 -12.71 -12.39 0.88
CA PRO A 130 -11.73 -11.78 0.01
C PRO A 130 -10.96 -12.84 -0.78
N ASP A 131 -10.72 -12.60 -2.05
CA ASP A 131 -9.78 -13.42 -2.83
C ASP A 131 -8.35 -13.07 -2.40
N GLN A 132 -7.84 -13.86 -1.49
CA GLN A 132 -6.54 -13.63 -0.86
C GLN A 132 -5.37 -13.78 -1.84
N SER A 133 -5.57 -14.43 -2.97
CA SER A 133 -4.53 -14.54 -4.00
C SER A 133 -4.17 -13.20 -4.65
N LYS A 134 -5.04 -12.22 -4.47
CA LYS A 134 -4.89 -10.86 -5.03
C LYS A 134 -4.58 -9.80 -3.97
N ASP A 135 -4.30 -10.21 -2.74
CA ASP A 135 -3.93 -9.28 -1.69
C ASP A 135 -2.62 -8.57 -2.04
N HIS A 136 -2.62 -7.26 -1.82
CA HIS A 136 -1.45 -6.42 -1.97
C HIS A 136 -1.16 -5.70 -0.67
N HIS A 137 0.10 -5.64 -0.33
CA HIS A 137 0.54 -4.91 0.84
C HIS A 137 1.13 -3.57 0.42
N ILE A 138 0.72 -2.52 1.13
CA ILE A 138 1.29 -1.18 0.97
C ILE A 138 2.50 -1.10 1.90
N ILE A 139 3.64 -0.84 1.31
CA ILE A 139 4.93 -0.81 1.99
C ILE A 139 5.54 0.58 1.84
N ALA A 140 6.00 1.15 2.94
CA ALA A 140 6.88 2.30 2.93
C ALA A 140 8.33 1.81 2.84
N LEU A 141 8.97 2.02 1.69
CA LEU A 141 10.39 1.70 1.55
C LEU A 141 11.25 2.59 2.44
N ASP A 142 12.39 2.10 2.87
CA ASP A 142 13.34 2.87 3.69
C ASP A 142 13.86 4.12 2.97
N SER A 143 13.86 4.09 1.63
CA SER A 143 14.11 5.29 0.83
C SER A 143 13.03 6.36 0.97
N GLY A 144 11.82 5.99 1.36
CA GLY A 144 10.65 6.84 1.53
C GLY A 144 9.48 6.50 0.61
N GLN A 145 9.71 6.00 -0.59
CA GLN A 145 8.68 5.71 -1.58
C GLN A 145 7.65 4.68 -1.06
N TRP A 146 6.38 4.94 -1.27
CA TRP A 146 5.33 3.93 -1.07
C TRP A 146 5.19 3.05 -2.30
N ILE A 147 4.98 1.76 -2.05
CA ILE A 147 4.76 0.75 -3.08
C ILE A 147 3.59 -0.15 -2.72
N ALA A 148 3.00 -0.82 -3.71
CA ALA A 148 1.94 -1.80 -3.55
C ALA A 148 2.33 -3.10 -4.25
N TYR A 149 2.69 -4.11 -3.48
CA TYR A 149 3.17 -5.40 -3.99
C TYR A 149 2.35 -6.56 -3.41
N PRO A 150 2.14 -7.63 -4.20
CA PRO A 150 1.55 -8.85 -3.70
C PRO A 150 2.51 -9.58 -2.76
N ASN A 151 1.97 -10.39 -1.86
CA ASN A 151 2.78 -11.04 -0.83
C ASN A 151 3.91 -11.92 -1.40
N ASN A 152 3.70 -12.56 -2.55
CA ASN A 152 4.73 -13.38 -3.20
C ASN A 152 5.93 -12.57 -3.75
N ARG A 153 5.92 -11.25 -3.62
CA ARG A 153 7.03 -10.33 -3.96
C ARG A 153 7.64 -9.67 -2.73
N LEU A 154 7.33 -10.21 -1.55
CA LEU A 154 7.80 -9.69 -0.28
C LEU A 154 8.51 -10.79 0.52
N LEU A 155 9.63 -10.43 1.12
CA LEU A 155 10.37 -11.26 2.08
C LEU A 155 10.18 -10.65 3.47
N TRP A 156 9.44 -11.32 4.32
CA TRP A 156 9.11 -10.85 5.66
C TRP A 156 10.22 -11.16 6.66
N ALA A 157 10.56 -10.21 7.51
CA ALA A 157 11.63 -10.36 8.47
C ALA A 157 11.25 -11.19 9.72
N ASP A 158 9.95 -11.33 9.99
CA ASP A 158 9.48 -12.04 11.18
C ASP A 158 9.24 -13.53 10.89
N PRO A 159 10.06 -14.43 11.46
CA PRO A 159 9.88 -15.87 11.28
C PRO A 159 8.58 -16.43 11.86
N SER A 160 7.94 -15.75 12.82
CA SER A 160 6.68 -16.21 13.40
C SER A 160 5.55 -16.24 12.37
N TRP A 161 5.57 -15.31 11.45
CA TRP A 161 4.66 -15.27 10.29
C TRP A 161 4.71 -16.57 9.47
N ILE A 162 5.90 -17.13 9.30
CA ILE A 162 6.14 -18.33 8.49
C ILE A 162 5.63 -19.59 9.20
N ARG A 163 5.62 -19.60 10.53
CA ARG A 163 5.24 -20.76 11.35
C ARG A 163 3.76 -20.94 11.55
N GLY A 164 2.93 -20.12 10.94
CA GLY A 164 1.49 -20.22 11.09
C GLY A 164 0.93 -19.73 12.43
N GLU A 165 1.72 -19.00 13.22
CA GLU A 165 1.28 -18.29 14.42
C GLU A 165 0.45 -17.05 14.07
N VAL A 166 -0.31 -17.17 13.00
CA VAL A 166 -1.17 -16.12 12.47
C VAL A 166 -2.46 -16.10 13.28
N PRO A 167 -2.95 -14.93 13.72
CA PRO A 167 -4.22 -14.84 14.40
C PRO A 167 -5.35 -15.52 13.61
N ARG A 168 -6.28 -16.15 14.33
CA ARG A 168 -7.37 -16.92 13.71
C ARG A 168 -8.29 -16.11 12.82
N ASP A 169 -8.36 -14.81 13.02
CA ASP A 169 -9.12 -13.87 12.21
C ASP A 169 -8.39 -13.45 10.93
N TRP A 170 -7.08 -13.70 10.86
CA TRP A 170 -6.33 -13.59 9.63
C TRP A 170 -6.48 -14.90 8.87
N ARG A 171 -7.22 -14.86 7.80
CA ARG A 171 -7.17 -15.97 6.85
C ARG A 171 -5.89 -15.87 6.08
N SER A 172 -5.00 -16.81 6.34
CA SER A 172 -3.83 -16.97 5.50
C SER A 172 -4.30 -16.98 4.06
N PRO A 173 -3.66 -16.21 3.20
CA PRO A 173 -3.83 -16.42 1.77
C PRO A 173 -3.57 -17.88 1.49
N SER A 174 -4.36 -18.46 0.60
CA SER A 174 -4.11 -19.80 0.09
C SER A 174 -2.63 -20.00 -0.18
N ASP A 175 -2.15 -21.21 -0.14
CA ASP A 175 -0.77 -21.73 -0.24
C ASP A 175 0.18 -21.06 -1.25
N ASN A 176 -0.20 -19.92 -1.82
CA ASN A 176 0.54 -19.15 -2.81
C ASN A 176 1.44 -18.04 -2.24
N TYR A 177 1.47 -17.87 -0.91
CA TYR A 177 2.40 -16.93 -0.30
C TYR A 177 3.73 -17.61 -0.02
N SER A 178 4.74 -17.24 -0.74
CA SER A 178 6.10 -17.56 -0.38
C SER A 178 6.60 -16.53 0.62
N VAL A 179 6.53 -16.84 1.89
CA VAL A 179 7.19 -16.05 2.91
C VAL A 179 8.55 -16.69 3.15
N GLU A 180 9.59 -15.99 2.77
CA GLU A 180 10.96 -16.39 3.06
C GLU A 180 11.49 -15.58 4.23
N ALA A 181 12.07 -16.25 5.20
CA ALA A 181 12.80 -15.60 6.27
C ALA A 181 13.95 -14.79 5.66
N LEU A 182 14.10 -13.56 6.07
CA LEU A 182 15.30 -12.80 5.76
C LEU A 182 16.47 -13.39 6.51
N PRO A 183 17.62 -13.55 5.84
CA PRO A 183 18.83 -14.00 6.50
C PRO A 183 19.30 -13.01 7.57
#